data_4b86ab7d692b581ac87e43e10cf19234
#
_entry.id   4b86ab7d692b581ac87e43e10cf19234
#
_cell.length_a   1.000
_cell.length_b   1.000
_cell.length_c   1.000
_cell.angle_alpha   90.00
_cell.angle_beta   90.00
_cell.angle_gamma   90.00
#
_symmetry.space_group_name_H-M   'P 1'
#
loop_
_entity.id
_entity.type
_entity.pdbx_description
1 polymer ?
#
loop_
_entity_poly.entity_id
_entity_poly.type
_entity_poly.pdbx_seq_one_letter_code
_entity_poly.pdbx_strand_id
1 'polypeptide(L)'
;MTASFAQIRRSLYVIVFAFAPLSPALAQVAPELSVAEQAVQRATQADADQYAPDLISRARQELMQAQQAALERSQRKQLPALALRATVDADLARARSEEAVATAQLEQRRAEVSQLQSTLGTGEGR
;
A
#
# COMPACT_ATOMS: atom_id res chain seq x y z
N MET A 1 -73.00 -2.99 -40.83
CA MET A 1 -72.10 -3.96 -40.18
C MET A 1 -70.84 -3.24 -39.76
N THR A 2 -70.86 -2.70 -38.55
CA THR A 2 -69.78 -1.87 -38.01
C THR A 2 -69.09 -2.63 -36.88
N ALA A 3 -68.01 -3.26 -37.18
CA ALA A 3 -67.19 -3.97 -36.18
C ALA A 3 -66.25 -2.99 -35.49
N SER A 4 -66.40 -2.98 -34.18
CA SER A 4 -65.83 -2.06 -33.20
C SER A 4 -64.35 -2.24 -33.05
N PHE A 5 -63.55 -1.25 -33.42
CA PHE A 5 -62.10 -1.16 -33.28
C PHE A 5 -61.69 -0.68 -31.88
N ALA A 6 -62.45 -0.90 -30.85
CA ALA A 6 -62.27 -0.29 -29.53
C ALA A 6 -61.66 -1.19 -28.45
N GLN A 7 -61.09 -2.34 -28.76
CA GLN A 7 -60.59 -3.23 -27.71
C GLN A 7 -59.10 -3.63 -27.74
N ILE A 8 -58.26 -2.97 -28.53
CA ILE A 8 -56.85 -3.29 -28.59
C ILE A 8 -55.96 -2.29 -27.78
N ARG A 9 -56.57 -1.51 -26.90
CA ARG A 9 -55.85 -0.46 -26.15
C ARG A 9 -55.56 -0.81 -24.68
N ARG A 10 -55.76 -2.06 -24.23
CA ARG A 10 -55.67 -2.42 -22.81
C ARG A 10 -54.71 -3.56 -22.49
N SER A 11 -53.64 -3.75 -23.20
CA SER A 11 -52.63 -4.76 -22.85
C SER A 11 -51.21 -4.37 -23.12
N LEU A 12 -50.85 -3.14 -22.81
CA LEU A 12 -49.47 -2.72 -22.73
C LEU A 12 -49.13 -2.52 -21.25
N TYR A 13 -49.19 -3.62 -20.48
CA TYR A 13 -48.51 -3.69 -19.22
C TYR A 13 -47.00 -3.68 -19.51
N VAL A 14 -46.44 -2.49 -19.46
CA VAL A 14 -45.01 -2.28 -19.38
C VAL A 14 -44.57 -2.95 -18.09
N ILE A 15 -44.02 -4.15 -18.21
CA ILE A 15 -43.24 -4.77 -17.17
C ILE A 15 -41.94 -3.94 -17.09
N VAL A 16 -41.98 -2.89 -16.28
CA VAL A 16 -40.78 -2.24 -15.80
C VAL A 16 -40.11 -3.24 -14.90
N PHE A 17 -39.22 -4.08 -15.46
CA PHE A 17 -38.23 -4.80 -14.73
C PHE A 17 -37.37 -3.73 -14.04
N ALA A 18 -37.68 -3.47 -12.78
CA ALA A 18 -36.78 -2.75 -11.90
C ALA A 18 -35.49 -3.58 -11.81
N PHE A 19 -34.55 -3.29 -12.68
CA PHE A 19 -33.17 -3.70 -12.58
C PHE A 19 -32.63 -2.96 -11.35
N ALA A 20 -32.87 -3.51 -10.17
CA ALA A 20 -32.14 -3.11 -8.99
C ALA A 20 -30.66 -3.36 -9.31
N PRO A 21 -29.79 -2.31 -9.37
CA PRO A 21 -28.37 -2.57 -9.47
C PRO A 21 -28.00 -3.35 -8.21
N LEU A 22 -27.64 -4.63 -8.40
CA LEU A 22 -26.87 -5.36 -7.41
C LEU A 22 -25.53 -4.62 -7.37
N SER A 23 -25.46 -3.56 -6.58
CA SER A 23 -24.18 -2.96 -6.21
C SER A 23 -23.42 -4.07 -5.48
N PRO A 24 -22.30 -4.60 -6.04
CA PRO A 24 -21.45 -5.43 -5.22
C PRO A 24 -21.09 -4.56 -4.02
N ALA A 25 -21.46 -4.99 -2.84
CA ALA A 25 -20.89 -4.47 -1.61
C ALA A 25 -19.41 -4.84 -1.70
N LEU A 26 -18.63 -4.03 -2.41
CA LEU A 26 -17.19 -4.04 -2.32
C LEU A 26 -16.93 -3.87 -0.83
N ALA A 27 -16.45 -4.95 -0.22
CA ALA A 27 -16.03 -4.93 1.17
C ALA A 27 -15.13 -3.70 1.29
N GLN A 28 -15.62 -2.68 1.95
CA GLN A 28 -14.92 -1.41 2.11
C GLN A 28 -13.70 -1.75 2.93
N VAL A 29 -12.55 -1.88 2.26
CA VAL A 29 -11.27 -2.12 2.93
C VAL A 29 -11.13 -1.00 3.94
N ALA A 30 -10.95 -1.35 5.22
CA ALA A 30 -10.81 -0.36 6.26
C ALA A 30 -9.66 0.59 5.87
N PRO A 31 -9.86 1.90 5.90
CA PRO A 31 -8.86 2.87 5.44
C PRO A 31 -7.51 2.69 6.15
N GLU A 32 -7.53 2.25 7.40
CA GLU A 32 -6.34 1.97 8.19
C GLU A 32 -5.51 0.82 7.59
N LEU A 33 -6.17 -0.17 7.02
CA LEU A 33 -5.50 -1.31 6.38
C LEU A 33 -4.78 -0.88 5.11
N SER A 34 -5.43 -0.07 4.28
CA SER A 34 -4.81 0.45 3.06
C SER A 34 -3.60 1.35 3.35
N VAL A 35 -3.63 2.14 4.43
CA VAL A 35 -2.48 2.94 4.88
C VAL A 35 -1.31 2.05 5.30
N ALA A 36 -1.57 0.98 6.05
CA ALA A 36 -0.54 0.03 6.46
C ALA A 36 0.08 -0.71 5.27
N GLU A 37 -0.74 -1.15 4.31
CA GLU A 37 -0.27 -1.78 3.06
C GLU A 37 0.66 -0.85 2.27
N GLN A 38 0.27 0.42 2.11
CA GLN A 38 1.09 1.42 1.44
C GLN A 38 2.39 1.70 2.18
N ALA A 39 2.38 1.74 3.53
CA ALA A 39 3.59 1.94 4.32
C ALA A 39 4.59 0.79 4.13
N VAL A 40 4.12 -0.46 4.20
CA VAL A 40 4.95 -1.65 3.95
C VAL A 40 5.51 -1.64 2.53
N GLN A 41 4.70 -1.26 1.53
CA GLN A 41 5.16 -1.16 0.16
C GLN A 41 6.25 -0.09 -0.02
N ARG A 42 6.09 1.10 0.57
CA ARG A 42 7.11 2.16 0.54
C ARG A 42 8.42 1.72 1.21
N ALA A 43 8.34 1.01 2.34
CA ALA A 43 9.51 0.48 3.01
C ALA A 43 10.25 -0.55 2.14
N THR A 44 9.52 -1.44 1.48
CA THR A 44 10.09 -2.40 0.53
C THR A 44 10.78 -1.70 -0.66
N GLN A 45 10.18 -0.63 -1.20
CA GLN A 45 10.76 0.17 -2.29
C GLN A 45 12.03 0.93 -1.86
N ALA A 46 12.20 1.18 -0.57
CA ALA A 46 13.39 1.80 0.01
C ALA A 46 14.44 0.74 0.43
N ASP A 47 14.37 -0.47 -0.08
CA ASP A 47 15.29 -1.57 0.23
C ASP A 47 15.36 -1.97 1.72
N ALA A 48 14.24 -1.81 2.46
CA ALA A 48 14.18 -2.17 3.87
C ALA A 48 14.42 -3.67 4.13
N ASP A 49 14.20 -4.52 3.14
CA ASP A 49 14.55 -5.94 3.20
C ASP A 49 16.05 -6.18 3.38
N GLN A 50 16.88 -5.28 2.85
CA GLN A 50 18.34 -5.33 2.96
C GLN A 50 18.86 -4.61 4.20
N TYR A 51 18.34 -3.42 4.51
CA TYR A 51 18.93 -2.53 5.51
C TYR A 51 18.21 -2.54 6.87
N ALA A 52 16.95 -2.99 6.91
CA ALA A 52 16.13 -3.07 8.12
C ALA A 52 15.25 -4.33 8.15
N PRO A 53 15.81 -5.55 7.94
CA PRO A 53 15.06 -6.79 7.74
C PRO A 53 14.12 -7.12 8.91
N ASP A 54 14.54 -6.88 10.14
CA ASP A 54 13.75 -7.19 11.32
C ASP A 54 12.49 -6.31 11.42
N LEU A 55 12.63 -5.01 11.09
CA LEU A 55 11.54 -4.06 11.14
C LEU A 55 10.51 -4.33 10.05
N ILE A 56 10.96 -4.55 8.82
CA ILE A 56 10.04 -4.83 7.70
C ILE A 56 9.34 -6.18 7.87
N SER A 57 10.02 -7.18 8.41
CA SER A 57 9.42 -8.49 8.72
C SER A 57 8.32 -8.37 9.78
N ARG A 58 8.56 -7.58 10.83
CA ARG A 58 7.57 -7.29 11.87
C ARG A 58 6.37 -6.54 11.29
N ALA A 59 6.61 -5.48 10.53
CA ALA A 59 5.55 -4.72 9.88
C ALA A 59 4.65 -5.60 9.00
N ARG A 60 5.23 -6.50 8.22
CA ARG A 60 4.48 -7.47 7.40
C ARG A 60 3.67 -8.45 8.25
N GLN A 61 4.22 -8.90 9.37
CA GLN A 61 3.51 -9.80 10.28
C GLN A 61 2.31 -9.11 10.93
N GLU A 62 2.48 -7.88 11.38
CA GLU A 62 1.39 -7.08 11.96
C GLU A 62 0.33 -6.72 10.92
N LEU A 63 0.72 -6.43 9.68
CA LEU A 63 -0.20 -6.24 8.57
C LEU A 63 -1.05 -7.50 8.32
N MET A 64 -0.45 -8.68 8.30
CA MET A 64 -1.20 -9.94 8.15
C MET A 64 -2.19 -10.15 9.29
N GLN A 65 -1.81 -9.83 10.53
CA GLN A 65 -2.71 -9.89 11.67
C GLN A 65 -3.87 -8.88 11.54
N ALA A 66 -3.59 -7.67 11.06
CA ALA A 66 -4.63 -6.67 10.79
C ALA A 66 -5.60 -7.14 9.71
N GLN A 67 -5.09 -7.77 8.64
CA GLN A 67 -5.91 -8.36 7.57
C GLN A 67 -6.83 -9.48 8.11
N GLN A 68 -6.30 -10.35 8.96
CA GLN A 68 -7.11 -11.40 9.62
C GLN A 68 -8.18 -10.79 10.54
N ALA A 69 -7.80 -9.78 11.34
CA ALA A 69 -8.74 -9.09 12.22
C ALA A 69 -9.88 -8.39 11.44
N ALA A 70 -9.64 -7.98 10.19
CA ALA A 70 -10.67 -7.41 9.33
C ALA A 70 -11.74 -8.45 8.93
N LEU A 71 -11.35 -9.72 8.78
CA LEU A 71 -12.25 -10.82 8.38
C LEU A 71 -13.06 -11.34 9.57
N GLU A 72 -12.49 -11.31 10.77
CA GLU A 72 -13.11 -11.89 11.96
C GLU A 72 -13.87 -10.82 12.76
N ARG A 73 -15.21 -11.00 12.89
CA ARG A 73 -16.07 -10.05 13.61
C ARG A 73 -15.64 -9.81 15.07
N SER A 74 -15.13 -10.84 15.74
CA SER A 74 -14.63 -10.77 17.12
C SER A 74 -13.36 -9.94 17.27
N GLN A 75 -12.53 -9.90 16.24
CA GLN A 75 -11.21 -9.25 16.25
C GLN A 75 -11.20 -7.85 15.63
N ARG A 76 -12.29 -7.42 14.98
CA ARG A 76 -12.38 -6.11 14.30
C ARG A 76 -12.01 -4.92 15.18
N LYS A 77 -12.21 -5.00 16.50
CA LYS A 77 -11.81 -3.95 17.43
C LYS A 77 -10.29 -3.77 17.53
N GLN A 78 -9.52 -4.80 17.19
CA GLN A 78 -8.05 -4.77 17.25
C GLN A 78 -7.43 -4.27 15.93
N LEU A 79 -8.19 -4.28 14.83
CA LEU A 79 -7.72 -3.90 13.50
C LEU A 79 -7.03 -2.53 13.48
N PRO A 80 -7.59 -1.42 14.02
CA PRO A 80 -6.93 -0.12 13.94
C PRO A 80 -5.57 -0.11 14.65
N ALA A 81 -5.47 -0.79 15.79
CA ALA A 81 -4.23 -0.86 16.55
C ALA A 81 -3.15 -1.69 15.83
N LEU A 82 -3.53 -2.81 15.21
CA LEU A 82 -2.61 -3.66 14.43
C LEU A 82 -2.15 -2.94 13.17
N ALA A 83 -3.06 -2.30 12.43
CA ALA A 83 -2.74 -1.54 11.24
C ALA A 83 -1.82 -0.36 11.55
N LEU A 84 -2.06 0.34 12.67
CA LEU A 84 -1.20 1.43 13.11
C LEU A 84 0.22 0.94 13.42
N ARG A 85 0.37 -0.20 14.13
CA ARG A 85 1.68 -0.79 14.43
C ARG A 85 2.42 -1.16 13.14
N ALA A 86 1.75 -1.85 12.22
CA ALA A 86 2.32 -2.18 10.92
C ALA A 86 2.80 -0.93 10.16
N THR A 87 2.02 0.17 10.20
CA THR A 87 2.40 1.44 9.59
C THR A 87 3.66 2.02 10.23
N VAL A 88 3.70 2.10 11.56
CA VAL A 88 4.83 2.68 12.30
C VAL A 88 6.11 1.88 12.11
N ASP A 89 6.05 0.55 12.19
CA ASP A 89 7.21 -0.31 11.99
C ASP A 89 7.70 -0.27 10.54
N ALA A 90 6.79 -0.18 9.57
CA ALA A 90 7.15 0.01 8.16
C ALA A 90 7.80 1.38 7.90
N ASP A 91 7.27 2.46 8.45
CA ASP A 91 7.86 3.80 8.29
C ASP A 91 9.23 3.89 8.97
N LEU A 92 9.41 3.22 10.12
CA LEU A 92 10.71 3.10 10.77
C LEU A 92 11.70 2.29 9.93
N ALA A 93 11.25 1.17 9.36
CA ALA A 93 12.07 0.36 8.45
C ALA A 93 12.54 1.17 7.24
N ARG A 94 11.63 1.94 6.64
CA ARG A 94 11.96 2.85 5.54
C ARG A 94 13.01 3.89 5.94
N ALA A 95 12.81 4.58 7.05
CA ALA A 95 13.74 5.61 7.51
C ALA A 95 15.14 5.04 7.79
N ARG A 96 15.23 3.86 8.37
CA ARG A 96 16.50 3.16 8.60
C ARG A 96 17.19 2.76 7.30
N SER A 97 16.43 2.31 6.32
CA SER A 97 16.96 1.98 5.00
C SER A 97 17.51 3.23 4.29
N GLU A 98 16.73 4.31 4.26
CA GLU A 98 17.15 5.58 3.67
C GLU A 98 18.42 6.14 4.35
N GLU A 99 18.53 6.06 5.68
CA GLU A 99 19.72 6.44 6.45
C GLU A 99 20.95 5.59 6.05
N ALA A 100 20.79 4.28 5.95
CA ALA A 100 21.87 3.37 5.58
C ALA A 100 22.39 3.64 4.16
N VAL A 101 21.48 3.83 3.21
CA VAL A 101 21.81 4.18 1.81
C VAL A 101 22.54 5.53 1.75
N ALA A 102 22.04 6.55 2.43
CA ALA A 102 22.68 7.87 2.47
C ALA A 102 24.09 7.81 3.08
N THR A 103 24.27 7.03 4.13
CA THR A 103 25.58 6.81 4.77
C THR A 103 26.55 6.13 3.82
N ALA A 104 26.13 5.07 3.15
CA ALA A 104 26.97 4.36 2.18
C ALA A 104 27.39 5.27 1.01
N GLN A 105 26.47 6.08 0.49
CA GLN A 105 26.77 7.06 -0.56
C GLN A 105 27.78 8.13 -0.09
N LEU A 106 27.65 8.62 1.14
CA LEU A 106 28.58 9.59 1.71
C LEU A 106 29.99 9.00 1.83
N GLU A 107 30.11 7.76 2.30
CA GLU A 107 31.40 7.08 2.41
C GLU A 107 32.03 6.83 1.04
N GLN A 108 31.25 6.43 0.05
CA GLN A 108 31.71 6.30 -1.31
C GLN A 108 32.24 7.61 -1.86
N ARG A 109 31.52 8.72 -1.69
CA ARG A 109 31.96 10.04 -2.13
C ARG A 109 33.24 10.53 -1.45
N ARG A 110 33.38 10.24 -0.15
CA ARG A 110 34.62 10.55 0.59
C ARG A 110 35.83 9.76 0.05
N ALA A 111 35.63 8.49 -0.27
CA ALA A 111 36.66 7.64 -0.86
C ALA A 111 37.07 8.16 -2.25
N GLU A 112 36.11 8.52 -3.10
CA GLU A 112 36.36 9.12 -4.41
C GLU A 112 37.19 10.42 -4.31
N VAL A 113 36.80 11.32 -3.41
CA VAL A 113 37.51 12.58 -3.17
C VAL A 113 38.95 12.32 -2.70
N SER A 114 39.14 11.40 -1.75
CA SER A 114 40.45 11.01 -1.26
C SER A 114 41.35 10.45 -2.37
N GLN A 115 40.81 9.61 -3.22
CA GLN A 115 41.51 9.05 -4.37
C GLN A 115 41.93 10.13 -5.36
N LEU A 116 41.03 11.07 -5.70
CA LEU A 116 41.34 12.18 -6.59
C LEU A 116 42.44 13.09 -6.02
N GLN A 117 42.37 13.39 -4.71
CA GLN A 117 43.39 14.19 -4.04
C GLN A 117 44.78 13.52 -4.09
N SER A 118 44.84 12.20 -3.86
CA SER A 118 46.08 11.44 -3.94
C SER A 118 46.67 11.44 -5.36
N THR A 119 45.79 11.32 -6.37
CA THR A 119 46.21 11.35 -7.80
C THR A 119 46.74 12.71 -8.21
N LEU A 120 46.11 13.79 -7.77
CA LEU A 120 46.58 15.17 -8.06
C LEU A 120 47.90 15.47 -7.34
N GLY A 121 48.03 15.12 -6.04
CA GLY A 121 49.25 15.32 -5.27
C GLY A 121 50.47 14.56 -5.83
N THR A 122 50.22 13.41 -6.48
CA THR A 122 51.29 12.62 -7.13
C THR A 122 51.68 13.22 -8.52
N GLY A 123 50.78 13.98 -9.14
CA GLY A 123 51.00 14.60 -10.46
C GLY A 123 51.83 15.89 -10.41
N GLU A 124 51.85 16.60 -9.28
CA GLU A 124 52.61 17.89 -9.13
C GLU A 124 54.09 17.68 -8.77
N GLY A 125 54.52 16.44 -8.56
CA GLY A 125 55.91 16.10 -8.21
C GLY A 125 56.83 15.69 -9.36
N ARG A 126 56.44 15.98 -10.63
CA ARG A 126 57.28 15.66 -11.80
C ARG A 126 57.69 16.87 -12.61
#